data_30d8b63b7e1a391b437f70ebb6567ae2
#
_entry.id   30d8b63b7e1a391b437f70ebb6567ae2
#
_cell.length_a   1.000
_cell.length_b   1.000
_cell.length_c   1.000
_cell.angle_alpha   90.00
_cell.angle_beta   90.00
_cell.angle_gamma   90.00
#
_symmetry.space_group_name_H-M   'P 1'
#
loop_
_entity.id
_entity.type
_entity.pdbx_description
1 polymer ?
#
loop_
_entity_poly.entity_id
_entity_poly.type
_entity_poly.pdbx_seq_one_letter_code
_entity_poly.pdbx_strand_id
1 'polypeptide(L)'
;MVCDVHTYLVWKLAGIFKTSRASADPFGLFDLRTKKWSPVILDALKLHARQLPEVYQPGTVLGNISLDVSRSTGLNTRTLVVAGGGDGQAAGLGSNVLTPKRAYLNLGTAVVAGIYGSKYKTSKAFRTMSSCSETGYYYESSLRAGTLAIDWLIKNVLKIDPLGNREIYRQLEQQAQQIPFGSDGLYHLPYLCGAMNPYWDVDARGAFVGLSASHHRGHMYRSILEGIAFEELLAIESIEEATGSRVNELVAIGGGATNKLWCQIFADVLGRNICIPETTEASALGAAIAAAVGVGLHTSFSEAARRMSRTKEIIKPDLRHRKKLDQLFASYKALYPSLRKHQAESPL
;
A
#
# COMPACT_ATOMS: atom_id res chain seq x y z
N MET A 1 4.87 -19.65 24.13
CA MET A 1 4.53 -19.59 22.72
C MET A 1 4.45 -18.13 22.31
N VAL A 2 5.02 -17.77 21.18
CA VAL A 2 5.04 -16.41 20.62
C VAL A 2 4.44 -16.51 19.23
N CYS A 3 3.47 -15.65 18.88
CA CYS A 3 2.75 -15.75 17.62
C CYS A 3 2.27 -14.38 17.11
N ASP A 4 2.02 -14.32 15.82
CA ASP A 4 1.32 -13.23 15.14
C ASP A 4 -0.21 -13.39 15.25
N VAL A 5 -0.94 -12.37 14.80
CA VAL A 5 -2.42 -12.38 14.81
C VAL A 5 -2.99 -13.51 13.93
N HIS A 6 -2.36 -13.81 12.78
CA HIS A 6 -2.78 -14.88 11.90
C HIS A 6 -2.70 -16.23 12.62
N THR A 7 -1.58 -16.54 13.29
CA THR A 7 -1.43 -17.76 14.08
C THR A 7 -2.46 -17.85 15.21
N TYR A 8 -2.72 -16.72 15.90
CA TYR A 8 -3.72 -16.69 16.96
C TYR A 8 -5.12 -17.05 16.40
N LEU A 9 -5.49 -16.50 15.24
CA LEU A 9 -6.76 -16.82 14.60
C LEU A 9 -6.83 -18.29 14.16
N VAL A 10 -5.77 -18.82 13.54
CA VAL A 10 -5.67 -20.23 13.16
C VAL A 10 -5.80 -21.13 14.38
N TRP A 11 -5.12 -20.79 15.48
CA TRP A 11 -5.23 -21.55 16.73
C TRP A 11 -6.65 -21.51 17.30
N LYS A 12 -7.30 -20.35 17.31
CA LYS A 12 -8.70 -20.24 17.78
C LYS A 12 -9.67 -21.00 16.89
N LEU A 13 -9.47 -21.00 15.58
CA LEU A 13 -10.36 -21.66 14.62
C LEU A 13 -10.15 -23.17 14.56
N ALA A 14 -8.90 -23.64 14.59
CA ALA A 14 -8.56 -25.03 14.30
C ALA A 14 -7.80 -25.75 15.43
N GLY A 15 -7.44 -25.06 16.53
CA GLY A 15 -6.67 -25.65 17.62
C GLY A 15 -5.20 -25.94 17.31
N ILE A 16 -4.67 -25.44 16.20
CA ILE A 16 -3.32 -25.72 15.70
C ILE A 16 -2.46 -24.45 15.68
N PHE A 17 -1.14 -24.62 15.87
CA PHE A 17 -0.20 -23.51 15.99
C PHE A 17 0.63 -23.37 14.71
N LYS A 18 0.02 -22.80 13.66
CA LYS A 18 0.56 -22.67 12.32
C LYS A 18 0.35 -21.28 11.75
N THR A 19 1.26 -20.84 10.87
CA THR A 19 1.16 -19.55 10.17
C THR A 19 1.58 -19.68 8.70
N SER A 20 1.38 -18.62 7.92
CA SER A 20 1.93 -18.52 6.58
C SER A 20 3.21 -17.69 6.58
N ARG A 21 4.08 -17.89 5.58
CA ARG A 21 5.26 -17.05 5.40
C ARG A 21 4.92 -15.58 5.12
N ALA A 22 3.77 -15.31 4.49
CA ALA A 22 3.30 -13.94 4.24
C ALA A 22 2.75 -13.25 5.50
N SER A 23 2.44 -14.01 6.56
CA SER A 23 2.09 -13.49 7.88
C SER A 23 3.28 -13.51 8.85
N ALA A 24 4.20 -14.48 8.70
CA ALA A 24 5.43 -14.55 9.47
C ALA A 24 6.39 -13.37 9.17
N ASP A 25 6.40 -12.89 7.95
CA ASP A 25 7.24 -11.80 7.46
C ASP A 25 7.10 -10.50 8.31
N PRO A 26 5.92 -9.88 8.45
CA PRO A 26 5.81 -8.63 9.23
C PRO A 26 6.04 -8.81 10.73
N PHE A 27 6.16 -10.03 11.21
CA PHE A 27 6.46 -10.31 12.61
C PHE A 27 7.89 -9.90 13.02
N GLY A 28 8.79 -9.69 12.04
CA GLY A 28 10.16 -9.21 12.27
C GLY A 28 11.16 -10.27 12.74
N LEU A 29 10.75 -11.53 12.87
CA LEU A 29 11.62 -12.66 13.27
C LEU A 29 11.95 -13.61 12.12
N PHE A 30 11.43 -13.32 10.93
CA PHE A 30 11.47 -14.19 9.76
C PHE A 30 12.53 -13.73 8.76
N ASP A 31 13.40 -14.63 8.34
CA ASP A 31 14.36 -14.38 7.26
C ASP A 31 13.68 -14.63 5.89
N LEU A 32 13.41 -13.55 5.18
CA LEU A 32 12.78 -13.56 3.86
C LEU A 32 13.59 -14.29 2.79
N ARG A 33 14.91 -14.36 2.94
CA ARG A 33 15.81 -15.03 1.98
C ARG A 33 15.72 -16.53 2.11
N THR A 34 15.81 -17.03 3.34
CA THR A 34 15.77 -18.47 3.63
C THR A 34 14.34 -18.98 3.83
N LYS A 35 13.37 -18.09 4.00
CA LYS A 35 11.95 -18.36 4.30
C LYS A 35 11.78 -19.22 5.57
N LYS A 36 12.56 -18.88 6.59
CA LYS A 36 12.58 -19.55 7.91
C LYS A 36 12.67 -18.50 9.02
N TRP A 37 12.36 -18.88 10.24
CA TRP A 37 12.68 -18.07 11.42
C TRP A 37 14.19 -17.82 11.47
N SER A 38 14.57 -16.56 11.72
CA SER A 38 15.97 -16.13 11.72
C SER A 38 16.69 -16.63 13.00
N PRO A 39 17.65 -17.57 12.91
CA PRO A 39 18.35 -18.03 14.09
C PRO A 39 19.13 -16.91 14.79
N VAL A 40 19.67 -15.95 14.03
CA VAL A 40 20.40 -14.80 14.57
C VAL A 40 19.50 -13.92 15.44
N ILE A 41 18.29 -13.62 14.97
CA ILE A 41 17.34 -12.80 15.73
C ILE A 41 16.81 -13.58 16.95
N LEU A 42 16.48 -14.86 16.75
CA LEU A 42 16.00 -15.70 17.86
C LEU A 42 17.03 -15.82 18.97
N ASP A 43 18.29 -16.02 18.63
CA ASP A 43 19.39 -16.12 19.60
C ASP A 43 19.57 -14.81 20.38
N ALA A 44 19.56 -13.66 19.68
CA ALA A 44 19.61 -12.33 20.31
C ALA A 44 18.46 -12.08 21.30
N LEU A 45 17.27 -12.61 21.01
CA LEU A 45 16.08 -12.51 21.86
C LEU A 45 15.94 -13.63 22.88
N LYS A 46 16.87 -14.59 22.91
CA LYS A 46 16.82 -15.81 23.76
C LYS A 46 15.52 -16.61 23.53
N LEU A 47 15.06 -16.68 22.28
CA LEU A 47 13.90 -17.45 21.87
C LEU A 47 14.34 -18.75 21.17
N HIS A 48 13.57 -19.80 21.35
CA HIS A 48 13.77 -21.06 20.62
C HIS A 48 12.73 -21.18 19.50
N ALA A 49 13.12 -21.73 18.34
CA ALA A 49 12.22 -21.92 17.20
C ALA A 49 10.94 -22.72 17.55
N ARG A 50 11.00 -23.65 18.50
CA ARG A 50 9.85 -24.41 19.02
C ARG A 50 8.80 -23.55 19.75
N GLN A 51 9.12 -22.31 20.07
CA GLN A 51 8.18 -21.34 20.68
C GLN A 51 7.39 -20.57 19.62
N LEU A 52 7.74 -20.71 18.35
CA LEU A 52 7.13 -20.03 17.20
C LEU A 52 6.28 -21.01 16.39
N PRO A 53 5.29 -20.53 15.62
CA PRO A 53 4.45 -21.40 14.81
C PRO A 53 5.23 -22.02 13.64
N GLU A 54 4.76 -23.18 13.17
CA GLU A 54 5.21 -23.73 11.90
C GLU A 54 4.76 -22.84 10.74
N VAL A 55 5.68 -22.59 9.78
CA VAL A 55 5.47 -21.68 8.66
C VAL A 55 5.16 -22.43 7.38
N TYR A 56 4.05 -22.11 6.76
CA TYR A 56 3.57 -22.71 5.53
C TYR A 56 3.52 -21.71 4.38
N GLN A 57 3.42 -22.22 3.17
CA GLN A 57 3.15 -21.40 1.97
C GLN A 57 1.71 -20.89 2.00
N PRO A 58 1.42 -19.64 1.58
CA PRO A 58 0.04 -19.20 1.33
C PRO A 58 -0.70 -20.21 0.43
N GLY A 59 -1.99 -20.39 0.68
CA GLY A 59 -2.79 -21.42 -0.02
C GLY A 59 -2.69 -22.82 0.56
N THR A 60 -1.80 -23.11 1.50
CA THR A 60 -1.74 -24.42 2.15
C THR A 60 -2.94 -24.60 3.09
N VAL A 61 -3.61 -25.74 2.99
CA VAL A 61 -4.64 -26.16 3.97
C VAL A 61 -3.93 -26.48 5.29
N LEU A 62 -4.22 -25.72 6.34
CA LEU A 62 -3.62 -25.86 7.66
C LEU A 62 -4.36 -26.87 8.53
N GLY A 63 -5.67 -26.99 8.37
CA GLY A 63 -6.54 -27.90 9.11
C GLY A 63 -8.02 -27.57 8.91
N ASN A 64 -8.87 -28.17 9.72
CA ASN A 64 -10.30 -27.93 9.76
C ASN A 64 -10.67 -27.10 11.01
N ILE A 65 -11.80 -26.41 10.98
CA ILE A 65 -12.31 -25.75 12.18
C ILE A 65 -12.66 -26.79 13.25
N SER A 66 -12.46 -26.40 14.51
CA SER A 66 -12.77 -27.24 15.66
C SER A 66 -14.29 -27.40 15.85
N LEU A 67 -14.69 -28.43 16.61
CA LEU A 67 -16.10 -28.66 16.95
C LEU A 67 -16.70 -27.49 17.72
N ASP A 68 -15.93 -26.85 18.61
CA ASP A 68 -16.40 -25.71 19.40
C ASP A 68 -16.64 -24.49 18.52
N VAL A 69 -15.75 -24.23 17.54
CA VAL A 69 -15.96 -23.17 16.55
C VAL A 69 -17.19 -23.48 15.69
N SER A 70 -17.36 -24.73 15.26
CA SER A 70 -18.54 -25.16 14.50
C SER A 70 -19.83 -24.87 15.27
N ARG A 71 -19.86 -25.19 16.56
CA ARG A 71 -21.03 -24.94 17.44
C ARG A 71 -21.32 -23.45 17.63
N SER A 72 -20.28 -22.63 17.78
CA SER A 72 -20.44 -21.18 18.05
C SER A 72 -20.74 -20.36 16.80
N THR A 73 -20.33 -20.80 15.62
CA THR A 73 -20.46 -20.04 14.36
C THR A 73 -21.49 -20.60 13.39
N GLY A 74 -21.90 -21.86 13.55
CA GLY A 74 -22.73 -22.59 12.59
C GLY A 74 -21.96 -23.11 11.36
N LEU A 75 -20.65 -22.88 11.25
CA LEU A 75 -19.84 -23.42 10.17
C LEU A 75 -19.70 -24.94 10.29
N ASN A 76 -19.64 -25.64 9.16
CA ASN A 76 -19.43 -27.08 9.14
C ASN A 76 -17.99 -27.45 9.58
N THR A 77 -17.83 -28.51 10.39
CA THR A 77 -16.52 -29.01 10.82
C THR A 77 -15.58 -29.43 9.66
N ARG A 78 -16.10 -29.61 8.45
CA ARG A 78 -15.31 -29.83 7.23
C ARG A 78 -14.80 -28.54 6.61
N THR A 79 -15.17 -27.36 7.16
CA THR A 79 -14.63 -26.08 6.70
C THR A 79 -13.13 -26.03 6.92
N LEU A 80 -12.39 -25.78 5.84
CA LEU A 80 -10.94 -25.76 5.84
C LEU A 80 -10.41 -24.38 6.26
N VAL A 81 -9.35 -24.38 7.05
CA VAL A 81 -8.54 -23.18 7.37
C VAL A 81 -7.32 -23.18 6.45
N VAL A 82 -7.18 -22.15 5.64
CA VAL A 82 -6.12 -22.03 4.64
C VAL A 82 -5.15 -20.91 5.02
N ALA A 83 -3.87 -21.15 4.82
CA ALA A 83 -2.80 -20.15 5.04
C ALA A 83 -3.01 -18.93 4.12
N GLY A 84 -3.20 -17.77 4.71
CA GLY A 84 -3.36 -16.49 4.01
C GLY A 84 -2.08 -15.63 4.08
N GLY A 85 -2.26 -14.33 4.33
CA GLY A 85 -1.17 -13.37 4.46
C GLY A 85 -1.63 -12.11 5.18
N GLY A 86 -0.71 -11.19 5.46
CA GLY A 86 -1.02 -9.86 5.92
C GLY A 86 -1.84 -9.09 4.87
N ASP A 87 -2.49 -8.02 5.30
CA ASP A 87 -3.40 -7.22 4.46
C ASP A 87 -2.72 -6.68 3.19
N GLY A 88 -1.50 -6.14 3.30
CA GLY A 88 -0.74 -5.64 2.15
C GLY A 88 -0.37 -6.74 1.15
N GLN A 89 0.10 -7.90 1.63
CA GLN A 89 0.43 -9.03 0.77
C GLN A 89 -0.83 -9.63 0.11
N ALA A 90 -1.92 -9.72 0.86
CA ALA A 90 -3.20 -10.17 0.32
C ALA A 90 -3.77 -9.16 -0.68
N ALA A 91 -3.64 -7.84 -0.42
CA ALA A 91 -4.04 -6.80 -1.37
C ALA A 91 -3.29 -6.90 -2.70
N GLY A 92 -1.97 -7.17 -2.66
CA GLY A 92 -1.19 -7.41 -3.87
C GLY A 92 -1.71 -8.59 -4.69
N LEU A 93 -2.07 -9.70 -4.03
CA LEU A 93 -2.68 -10.86 -4.69
C LEU A 93 -4.07 -10.52 -5.23
N GLY A 94 -4.93 -9.90 -4.42
CA GLY A 94 -6.29 -9.49 -4.82
C GLY A 94 -6.32 -8.46 -5.95
N SER A 95 -5.26 -7.68 -6.10
CA SER A 95 -5.05 -6.74 -7.22
C SER A 95 -4.42 -7.42 -8.46
N ASN A 96 -4.21 -8.73 -8.43
CA ASN A 96 -3.53 -9.49 -9.47
C ASN A 96 -2.13 -8.91 -9.79
N VAL A 97 -1.38 -8.51 -8.76
CA VAL A 97 -0.01 -8.01 -8.89
C VAL A 97 0.95 -9.19 -8.73
N LEU A 98 1.11 -9.97 -9.80
CA LEU A 98 1.93 -11.17 -9.88
C LEU A 98 3.03 -11.06 -10.94
N THR A 99 3.22 -9.87 -11.52
CA THR A 99 4.26 -9.58 -12.50
C THR A 99 4.91 -8.22 -12.24
N PRO A 100 6.18 -8.01 -12.63
CA PRO A 100 6.87 -6.72 -12.42
C PRO A 100 6.29 -5.54 -13.21
N LYS A 101 5.36 -5.80 -14.15
CA LYS A 101 4.73 -4.76 -14.97
C LYS A 101 3.52 -4.11 -14.33
N ARG A 102 3.05 -4.67 -13.22
CA ARG A 102 1.83 -4.24 -12.53
C ARG A 102 2.17 -3.95 -11.06
N ALA A 103 1.59 -2.87 -10.53
CA ALA A 103 1.69 -2.51 -9.11
C ALA A 103 0.28 -2.34 -8.53
N TYR A 104 0.12 -2.51 -7.22
CA TYR A 104 -1.03 -1.95 -6.53
C TYR A 104 -0.70 -0.55 -6.02
N LEU A 105 -1.71 0.30 -5.93
CA LEU A 105 -1.67 1.63 -5.36
C LEU A 105 -2.80 1.73 -4.34
N ASN A 106 -2.47 1.57 -3.06
CA ASN A 106 -3.45 1.66 -1.98
C ASN A 106 -3.59 3.12 -1.53
N LEU A 107 -4.73 3.74 -1.82
CA LEU A 107 -5.08 5.12 -1.49
C LEU A 107 -5.89 5.13 -0.18
N GLY A 108 -5.23 4.81 0.92
CA GLY A 108 -5.78 4.80 2.28
C GLY A 108 -5.32 5.98 3.12
N THR A 109 -5.40 5.85 4.45
CA THR A 109 -4.83 6.81 5.43
C THR A 109 -3.36 7.08 5.14
N ALA A 110 -2.59 6.02 4.87
CA ALA A 110 -1.31 6.04 4.20
C ALA A 110 -1.51 5.74 2.71
N VAL A 111 -0.58 6.18 1.84
CA VAL A 111 -0.51 5.74 0.44
C VAL A 111 0.65 4.78 0.30
N VAL A 112 0.40 3.66 -0.38
CA VAL A 112 1.36 2.57 -0.51
C VAL A 112 1.29 2.02 -1.93
N ALA A 113 2.44 1.94 -2.61
CA ALA A 113 2.53 1.20 -3.86
C ALA A 113 3.41 -0.04 -3.70
N GLY A 114 3.00 -1.16 -4.26
CA GLY A 114 3.77 -2.40 -4.22
C GLY A 114 3.96 -3.02 -5.58
N ILE A 115 5.20 -3.31 -5.93
CA ILE A 115 5.63 -3.89 -7.21
C ILE A 115 6.07 -5.33 -6.97
N TYR A 116 5.58 -6.27 -7.78
CA TYR A 116 6.00 -7.67 -7.68
C TYR A 116 7.44 -7.86 -8.20
N GLY A 117 8.22 -8.64 -7.47
CA GLY A 117 9.54 -9.10 -7.87
C GLY A 117 9.75 -10.59 -7.61
N SER A 118 10.38 -11.31 -8.55
CA SER A 118 10.65 -12.74 -8.42
C SER A 118 11.85 -13.07 -7.52
N LYS A 119 12.72 -12.09 -7.23
CA LYS A 119 13.96 -12.27 -6.45
C LYS A 119 13.91 -11.48 -5.15
N TYR A 120 14.56 -11.99 -4.11
CA TYR A 120 14.81 -11.21 -2.91
C TYR A 120 15.79 -10.06 -3.22
N LYS A 121 15.40 -8.84 -2.89
CA LYS A 121 16.24 -7.64 -3.00
C LYS A 121 16.02 -6.76 -1.77
N THR A 122 17.03 -5.99 -1.40
CA THR A 122 16.97 -4.95 -0.37
C THR A 122 17.47 -3.64 -0.94
N SER A 123 16.81 -2.55 -0.59
CA SER A 123 17.22 -1.18 -0.97
C SER A 123 16.61 -0.18 0.00
N LYS A 124 17.16 1.03 0.06
CA LYS A 124 16.50 2.17 0.70
C LYS A 124 15.26 2.63 -0.07
N ALA A 125 15.12 2.24 -1.34
CA ALA A 125 13.99 2.59 -2.18
C ALA A 125 12.68 1.88 -1.80
N PHE A 126 12.73 0.78 -1.02
CA PHE A 126 11.55 -0.01 -0.71
C PHE A 126 11.73 -0.90 0.52
N ARG A 127 10.60 -1.32 1.08
CA ARG A 127 10.51 -2.46 2.00
C ARG A 127 10.21 -3.72 1.19
N THR A 128 10.94 -4.81 1.47
CA THR A 128 10.67 -6.11 0.85
C THR A 128 9.73 -6.92 1.72
N MET A 129 8.67 -7.46 1.11
CA MET A 129 7.72 -8.36 1.77
C MET A 129 7.55 -9.65 0.96
N SER A 130 7.25 -10.76 1.61
CA SER A 130 6.80 -11.99 0.94
C SER A 130 5.51 -11.73 0.16
N SER A 131 5.40 -12.24 -1.06
CA SER A 131 4.09 -12.23 -1.73
C SER A 131 3.13 -13.23 -1.07
N CYS A 132 1.83 -13.01 -1.23
CA CYS A 132 0.78 -13.94 -0.80
C CYS A 132 0.47 -15.00 -1.89
N SER A 133 1.49 -15.42 -2.68
CA SER A 133 1.41 -16.43 -3.72
C SER A 133 2.50 -17.49 -3.55
N GLU A 134 2.67 -18.41 -4.52
CA GLU A 134 3.68 -19.49 -4.43
C GLU A 134 5.10 -18.95 -4.29
N THR A 135 5.42 -17.87 -4.99
CA THR A 135 6.77 -17.32 -5.07
C THR A 135 6.76 -15.80 -5.09
N GLY A 136 7.95 -15.20 -4.98
CA GLY A 136 8.15 -13.77 -5.17
C GLY A 136 7.97 -12.93 -3.92
N TYR A 137 8.07 -11.64 -4.15
CA TYR A 137 8.10 -10.59 -3.13
C TYR A 137 7.33 -9.37 -3.64
N TYR A 138 6.94 -8.49 -2.72
CA TYR A 138 6.54 -7.13 -3.04
C TYR A 138 7.64 -6.17 -2.59
N TYR A 139 8.05 -5.27 -3.48
CA TYR A 139 8.86 -4.10 -3.17
C TYR A 139 7.91 -2.94 -2.96
N GLU A 140 7.79 -2.51 -1.72
CA GLU A 140 6.72 -1.60 -1.30
C GLU A 140 7.27 -0.22 -0.96
N SER A 141 6.67 0.82 -1.56
CA SER A 141 6.75 2.19 -1.07
C SER A 141 5.78 2.40 0.08
N SER A 142 5.99 3.43 0.87
CA SER A 142 5.03 3.84 1.89
C SER A 142 5.12 5.34 2.11
N LEU A 143 3.98 6.01 2.03
CA LEU A 143 3.77 7.39 2.43
C LEU A 143 2.76 7.42 3.58
N ARG A 144 3.19 7.84 4.77
CA ARG A 144 2.35 7.79 5.98
C ARG A 144 1.14 8.72 5.96
N ALA A 145 1.20 9.82 5.21
CA ALA A 145 0.16 10.83 5.15
C ALA A 145 -0.50 10.86 3.76
N GLY A 146 -1.34 9.88 3.49
CA GLY A 146 -2.22 9.80 2.31
C GLY A 146 -3.52 10.61 2.53
N THR A 147 -4.66 9.95 2.67
CA THR A 147 -5.92 10.65 2.99
C THR A 147 -5.85 11.37 4.33
N LEU A 148 -4.94 10.97 5.23
CA LEU A 148 -4.66 11.69 6.46
C LEU A 148 -4.30 13.17 6.20
N ALA A 149 -3.57 13.50 5.14
CA ALA A 149 -3.24 14.89 4.82
C ALA A 149 -4.47 15.69 4.38
N ILE A 150 -5.41 15.04 3.69
CA ILE A 150 -6.70 15.62 3.30
C ILE A 150 -7.55 15.90 4.56
N ASP A 151 -7.68 14.91 5.42
CA ASP A 151 -8.45 15.00 6.67
C ASP A 151 -7.84 16.05 7.61
N TRP A 152 -6.50 16.13 7.66
CA TRP A 152 -5.79 17.17 8.40
C TRP A 152 -6.13 18.58 7.88
N LEU A 153 -6.11 18.78 6.55
CA LEU A 153 -6.53 20.06 5.95
C LEU A 153 -7.96 20.43 6.38
N ILE A 154 -8.91 19.51 6.23
CA ILE A 154 -10.33 19.74 6.52
C ILE A 154 -10.52 20.05 8.01
N LYS A 155 -9.98 19.19 8.88
CA LYS A 155 -10.21 19.29 10.33
C LYS A 155 -9.41 20.38 11.00
N ASN A 156 -8.10 20.47 10.68
CA ASN A 156 -7.18 21.31 11.43
C ASN A 156 -7.01 22.72 10.82
N VAL A 157 -7.09 22.86 9.49
CA VAL A 157 -6.93 24.14 8.81
C VAL A 157 -8.30 24.79 8.56
N LEU A 158 -9.22 24.04 7.95
CA LEU A 158 -10.56 24.58 7.62
C LEU A 158 -11.52 24.55 8.82
N LYS A 159 -11.18 23.85 9.91
CA LYS A 159 -12.00 23.72 11.12
C LYS A 159 -13.40 23.13 10.84
N ILE A 160 -13.49 22.19 9.90
CA ILE A 160 -14.73 21.50 9.53
C ILE A 160 -14.63 20.05 10.03
N ASP A 161 -15.69 19.55 10.70
CA ASP A 161 -15.77 18.14 11.06
C ASP A 161 -16.17 17.28 9.85
N PRO A 162 -15.28 16.44 9.31
CA PRO A 162 -15.60 15.63 8.15
C PRO A 162 -16.58 14.48 8.46
N LEU A 163 -16.72 14.05 9.71
CA LEU A 163 -17.68 13.00 10.11
C LEU A 163 -19.12 13.49 10.01
N GLY A 164 -19.34 14.75 10.36
CA GLY A 164 -20.64 15.42 10.26
C GLY A 164 -20.95 16.03 8.89
N ASN A 165 -19.93 16.20 8.05
CA ASN A 165 -20.07 16.93 6.77
C ASN A 165 -19.24 16.28 5.65
N ARG A 166 -19.70 15.16 5.14
CA ARG A 166 -19.07 14.47 4.00
C ARG A 166 -19.11 15.25 2.70
N GLU A 167 -20.01 16.21 2.58
CA GLU A 167 -20.16 17.09 1.42
C GLU A 167 -18.90 17.95 1.19
N ILE A 168 -18.11 18.21 2.25
CA ILE A 168 -16.87 19.01 2.13
C ILE A 168 -15.88 18.41 1.14
N TYR A 169 -15.76 17.07 1.11
CA TYR A 169 -14.86 16.39 0.16
C TYR A 169 -15.28 16.68 -1.29
N ARG A 170 -16.58 16.61 -1.59
CA ARG A 170 -17.12 16.90 -2.92
C ARG A 170 -16.90 18.34 -3.33
N GLN A 171 -17.13 19.30 -2.40
CA GLN A 171 -16.90 20.72 -2.64
C GLN A 171 -15.42 21.03 -2.94
N LEU A 172 -14.50 20.45 -2.17
CA LEU A 172 -13.07 20.62 -2.37
C LEU A 172 -12.62 19.99 -3.70
N GLU A 173 -13.14 18.82 -4.05
CA GLU A 173 -12.87 18.16 -5.33
C GLU A 173 -13.34 19.01 -6.51
N GLN A 174 -14.58 19.56 -6.47
CA GLN A 174 -15.10 20.46 -7.49
C GLN A 174 -14.26 21.73 -7.66
N GLN A 175 -13.80 22.33 -6.55
CA GLN A 175 -12.89 23.50 -6.62
C GLN A 175 -11.54 23.10 -7.21
N ALA A 176 -10.97 21.98 -6.80
CA ALA A 176 -9.69 21.48 -7.30
C ALA A 176 -9.72 21.13 -8.79
N GLN A 177 -10.85 20.68 -9.33
CA GLN A 177 -11.02 20.39 -10.76
C GLN A 177 -10.82 21.63 -11.65
N GLN A 178 -11.12 22.83 -11.14
CA GLN A 178 -10.97 24.08 -11.88
C GLN A 178 -9.54 24.64 -11.85
N ILE A 179 -8.68 24.06 -11.01
CA ILE A 179 -7.32 24.55 -10.80
C ILE A 179 -6.37 23.75 -11.71
N PRO A 180 -5.45 24.41 -12.43
CA PRO A 180 -4.54 23.73 -13.32
C PRO A 180 -3.48 22.92 -12.56
N PHE A 181 -2.80 21.99 -13.25
CA PHE A 181 -1.64 21.30 -12.70
C PHE A 181 -0.57 22.27 -12.22
N GLY A 182 -0.01 21.96 -11.04
CA GLY A 182 0.94 22.78 -10.31
C GLY A 182 0.28 23.75 -9.36
N SER A 183 -1.08 23.69 -9.22
CA SER A 183 -1.87 24.47 -8.22
C SER A 183 -1.46 25.95 -8.20
N ASP A 184 -1.23 26.54 -9.39
CA ASP A 184 -0.75 27.93 -9.59
C ASP A 184 0.57 28.24 -8.84
N GLY A 185 1.46 27.26 -8.74
CA GLY A 185 2.77 27.37 -8.08
C GLY A 185 2.80 26.91 -6.63
N LEU A 186 1.70 26.37 -6.11
CA LEU A 186 1.63 25.84 -4.76
C LEU A 186 1.99 24.36 -4.74
N TYR A 187 3.06 24.01 -4.05
CA TYR A 187 3.48 22.64 -3.78
C TYR A 187 3.14 22.21 -2.36
N HIS A 188 2.87 20.92 -2.18
CA HIS A 188 2.73 20.30 -0.87
C HIS A 188 3.71 19.14 -0.70
N LEU A 189 4.50 19.15 0.38
CA LEU A 189 5.30 18.01 0.83
C LEU A 189 4.49 17.22 1.88
N PRO A 190 4.12 15.95 1.63
CA PRO A 190 3.17 15.21 2.45
C PRO A 190 3.82 14.52 3.67
N TYR A 191 4.78 15.17 4.34
CA TYR A 191 5.55 14.58 5.44
C TYR A 191 5.00 14.90 6.83
N LEU A 192 3.67 14.95 6.97
CA LEU A 192 3.03 15.21 8.27
C LEU A 192 3.42 14.20 9.36
N CYS A 193 3.84 13.00 8.96
CA CYS A 193 4.27 11.92 9.84
C CYS A 193 5.70 11.44 9.54
N GLY A 194 6.57 12.33 9.06
CA GLY A 194 7.91 11.99 8.57
C GLY A 194 7.90 11.49 7.13
N ALA A 195 9.08 11.42 6.51
CA ALA A 195 9.30 10.86 5.19
C ALA A 195 9.72 9.38 5.31
N MET A 196 9.12 8.54 4.47
CA MET A 196 9.53 7.15 4.32
C MET A 196 10.55 7.02 3.18
N ASN A 197 10.47 5.96 2.40
CA ASN A 197 11.38 5.74 1.26
C ASN A 197 11.21 6.85 0.19
N PRO A 198 12.31 7.25 -0.46
CA PRO A 198 13.67 6.76 -0.27
C PRO A 198 14.45 7.44 0.88
N TYR A 199 13.87 8.42 1.56
CA TYR A 199 14.57 9.29 2.52
C TYR A 199 14.76 8.66 3.91
N TRP A 200 13.76 7.92 4.40
CA TRP A 200 13.74 7.32 5.75
C TRP A 200 14.07 8.33 6.86
N ASP A 201 13.44 9.49 6.80
CA ASP A 201 13.64 10.61 7.70
C ASP A 201 12.39 10.83 8.57
N VAL A 202 12.48 10.41 9.82
CA VAL A 202 11.36 10.54 10.78
C VAL A 202 11.15 11.98 11.24
N ASP A 203 12.16 12.84 11.07
CA ASP A 203 12.12 14.24 11.47
C ASP A 203 11.65 15.17 10.34
N ALA A 204 11.45 14.65 9.13
CA ALA A 204 10.83 15.38 8.04
C ALA A 204 9.43 15.88 8.44
N ARG A 205 9.11 17.11 8.02
CA ARG A 205 7.82 17.74 8.28
C ARG A 205 7.15 18.16 6.97
N GLY A 206 5.81 18.10 6.97
CA GLY A 206 4.99 18.60 5.87
C GLY A 206 5.18 20.08 5.64
N ALA A 207 5.05 20.52 4.39
CA ALA A 207 5.17 21.92 4.02
C ALA A 207 4.25 22.27 2.85
N PHE A 208 3.75 23.52 2.86
CA PHE A 208 3.21 24.18 1.68
C PHE A 208 4.23 25.21 1.20
N VAL A 209 4.64 25.13 -0.06
CA VAL A 209 5.68 25.98 -0.64
C VAL A 209 5.11 26.73 -1.84
N GLY A 210 5.31 28.06 -1.88
CA GLY A 210 4.82 28.91 -2.96
C GLY A 210 3.45 29.57 -2.69
N LEU A 211 2.99 29.66 -1.42
CA LEU A 211 1.75 30.34 -1.07
C LEU A 211 1.75 31.82 -1.52
N SER A 212 0.64 32.25 -2.09
CA SER A 212 0.36 33.64 -2.45
C SER A 212 -1.05 34.06 -2.03
N ALA A 213 -1.36 35.35 -2.11
CA ALA A 213 -2.67 35.87 -1.73
C ALA A 213 -3.83 35.39 -2.64
N SER A 214 -3.54 34.85 -3.82
CA SER A 214 -4.53 34.29 -4.74
C SER A 214 -4.97 32.85 -4.40
N HIS A 215 -4.18 32.15 -3.57
CA HIS A 215 -4.48 30.77 -3.22
C HIS A 215 -5.63 30.68 -2.21
N HIS A 216 -6.51 29.72 -2.40
CA HIS A 216 -7.61 29.40 -1.50
C HIS A 216 -7.65 27.90 -1.19
N ARG A 217 -8.61 27.46 -0.39
CA ARG A 217 -8.72 26.05 0.07
C ARG A 217 -8.69 25.00 -1.05
N GLY A 218 -9.21 25.33 -2.24
CA GLY A 218 -9.17 24.46 -3.41
C GLY A 218 -7.75 24.22 -3.91
N HIS A 219 -6.89 25.26 -3.92
CA HIS A 219 -5.47 25.13 -4.26
C HIS A 219 -4.71 24.27 -3.24
N MET A 220 -4.99 24.47 -1.94
CA MET A 220 -4.39 23.64 -0.90
C MET A 220 -4.77 22.16 -1.07
N TYR A 221 -6.06 21.90 -1.29
CA TYR A 221 -6.54 20.54 -1.54
C TYR A 221 -5.90 19.92 -2.81
N ARG A 222 -5.88 20.67 -3.92
CA ARG A 222 -5.26 20.26 -5.17
C ARG A 222 -3.76 19.95 -4.99
N SER A 223 -3.02 20.84 -4.32
CA SER A 223 -1.59 20.66 -4.08
C SER A 223 -1.29 19.43 -3.19
N ILE A 224 -2.19 19.07 -2.26
CA ILE A 224 -2.07 17.83 -1.49
C ILE A 224 -2.20 16.61 -2.41
N LEU A 225 -3.22 16.57 -3.29
CA LEU A 225 -3.42 15.47 -4.22
C LEU A 225 -2.21 15.30 -5.16
N GLU A 226 -1.70 16.42 -5.71
CA GLU A 226 -0.54 16.44 -6.60
C GLU A 226 0.76 16.08 -5.86
N GLY A 227 0.97 16.61 -4.67
CA GLY A 227 2.16 16.33 -3.85
C GLY A 227 2.28 14.85 -3.49
N ILE A 228 1.17 14.21 -3.14
CA ILE A 228 1.14 12.76 -2.89
C ILE A 228 1.43 11.98 -4.18
N ALA A 229 0.90 12.41 -5.33
CA ALA A 229 1.17 11.75 -6.60
C ALA A 229 2.64 11.92 -7.05
N PHE A 230 3.26 13.07 -6.81
CA PHE A 230 4.69 13.29 -7.06
C PHE A 230 5.57 12.44 -6.14
N GLU A 231 5.19 12.30 -4.87
CA GLU A 231 5.92 11.45 -3.92
C GLU A 231 5.88 9.98 -4.34
N GLU A 232 4.72 9.49 -4.78
CA GLU A 232 4.62 8.12 -5.28
C GLU A 232 5.37 7.92 -6.62
N LEU A 233 5.42 8.94 -7.50
CA LEU A 233 6.26 8.89 -8.68
C LEU A 233 7.74 8.75 -8.31
N LEU A 234 8.22 9.55 -7.35
CA LEU A 234 9.59 9.47 -6.83
C LEU A 234 9.91 8.08 -6.25
N ALA A 235 8.98 7.54 -5.46
CA ALA A 235 9.12 6.23 -4.86
C ALA A 235 9.16 5.11 -5.91
N ILE A 236 8.25 5.13 -6.88
CA ILE A 236 8.18 4.13 -7.96
C ILE A 236 9.42 4.20 -8.85
N GLU A 237 9.88 5.40 -9.25
CA GLU A 237 11.12 5.56 -10.02
C GLU A 237 12.32 4.98 -9.25
N SER A 238 12.43 5.24 -7.94
CA SER A 238 13.47 4.69 -7.09
C SER A 238 13.44 3.17 -6.99
N ILE A 239 12.25 2.57 -6.94
CA ILE A 239 12.08 1.10 -6.94
C ILE A 239 12.48 0.54 -8.31
N GLU A 240 12.05 1.16 -9.40
CA GLU A 240 12.37 0.73 -10.76
C GLU A 240 13.88 0.77 -11.02
N GLU A 241 14.57 1.83 -10.59
CA GLU A 241 16.02 1.96 -10.68
C GLU A 241 16.75 0.86 -9.88
N ALA A 242 16.34 0.64 -8.63
CA ALA A 242 16.95 -0.36 -7.75
C ALA A 242 16.68 -1.81 -8.19
N THR A 243 15.58 -2.06 -8.89
CA THR A 243 15.16 -3.42 -9.27
C THR A 243 15.37 -3.77 -10.73
N GLY A 244 15.49 -2.77 -11.61
CA GLY A 244 15.47 -2.95 -13.06
C GLY A 244 14.08 -3.30 -13.60
N SER A 245 13.02 -3.15 -12.78
CA SER A 245 11.63 -3.37 -13.19
C SER A 245 11.08 -2.13 -13.88
N ARG A 246 9.98 -2.29 -14.63
CA ARG A 246 9.20 -1.17 -15.14
C ARG A 246 7.72 -1.46 -15.01
N VAL A 247 7.03 -0.62 -14.26
CA VAL A 247 5.60 -0.69 -14.05
C VAL A 247 4.88 -0.02 -15.22
N ASN A 248 3.89 -0.69 -15.80
CA ASN A 248 3.10 -0.15 -16.91
C ASN A 248 1.73 0.35 -16.45
N GLU A 249 1.19 -0.26 -15.38
CA GLU A 249 -0.13 0.05 -14.85
C GLU A 249 -0.18 -0.15 -13.34
N LEU A 250 -1.05 0.61 -12.67
CA LEU A 250 -1.29 0.47 -11.25
C LEU A 250 -2.77 0.17 -11.00
N VAL A 251 -3.04 -0.68 -10.02
CA VAL A 251 -4.41 -0.98 -9.56
C VAL A 251 -4.69 -0.14 -8.32
N ALA A 252 -5.56 0.86 -8.45
CA ALA A 252 -5.95 1.72 -7.35
C ALA A 252 -6.96 1.00 -6.45
N ILE A 253 -6.63 0.89 -5.16
CA ILE A 253 -7.45 0.26 -4.13
C ILE A 253 -7.59 1.19 -2.92
N GLY A 254 -8.42 0.81 -1.95
CA GLY A 254 -8.69 1.64 -0.78
C GLY A 254 -9.69 2.76 -1.07
N GLY A 255 -10.08 3.49 -0.02
CA GLY A 255 -11.15 4.50 -0.09
C GLY A 255 -10.89 5.65 -1.07
N GLY A 256 -9.63 6.08 -1.20
CA GLY A 256 -9.23 7.15 -2.13
C GLY A 256 -9.37 6.77 -3.61
N ALA A 257 -9.42 5.48 -3.95
CA ALA A 257 -9.64 5.02 -5.31
C ALA A 257 -11.04 5.39 -5.87
N THR A 258 -11.96 5.81 -5.02
CA THR A 258 -13.27 6.32 -5.43
C THR A 258 -13.22 7.77 -5.94
N ASN A 259 -12.16 8.52 -5.61
CA ASN A 259 -11.97 9.89 -6.07
C ASN A 259 -11.39 9.89 -7.49
N LYS A 260 -12.24 10.16 -8.49
CA LYS A 260 -11.87 10.15 -9.89
C LYS A 260 -10.83 11.21 -10.25
N LEU A 261 -10.90 12.40 -9.65
CA LEU A 261 -9.92 13.46 -9.86
C LEU A 261 -8.54 13.00 -9.41
N TRP A 262 -8.44 12.38 -8.22
CA TRP A 262 -7.16 11.92 -7.70
C TRP A 262 -6.57 10.78 -8.52
N CYS A 263 -7.42 9.82 -8.94
CA CYS A 263 -6.98 8.76 -9.84
C CYS A 263 -6.49 9.30 -11.20
N GLN A 264 -7.13 10.35 -11.75
CA GLN A 264 -6.66 11.02 -12.97
C GLN A 264 -5.33 11.74 -12.73
N ILE A 265 -5.17 12.46 -11.61
CA ILE A 265 -3.90 13.09 -11.22
C ILE A 265 -2.78 12.05 -11.15
N PHE A 266 -3.04 10.90 -10.52
CA PHE A 266 -2.06 9.79 -10.50
C PHE A 266 -1.72 9.30 -11.90
N ALA A 267 -2.73 9.06 -12.76
CA ALA A 267 -2.49 8.63 -14.14
C ALA A 267 -1.58 9.61 -14.89
N ASP A 268 -1.88 10.90 -14.79
CA ASP A 268 -1.18 11.97 -15.49
C ASP A 268 0.25 12.17 -14.96
N VAL A 269 0.41 12.23 -13.63
CA VAL A 269 1.71 12.39 -12.97
C VAL A 269 2.61 11.19 -13.23
N LEU A 270 2.10 9.98 -13.05
CA LEU A 270 2.86 8.75 -13.28
C LEU A 270 3.08 8.47 -14.78
N GLY A 271 2.27 9.03 -15.67
CA GLY A 271 2.27 8.71 -17.10
C GLY A 271 1.89 7.25 -17.37
N ARG A 272 1.02 6.66 -16.53
CA ARG A 272 0.67 5.23 -16.52
C ARG A 272 -0.83 5.03 -16.32
N ASN A 273 -1.33 3.90 -16.80
CA ASN A 273 -2.73 3.56 -16.59
C ASN A 273 -3.01 3.31 -15.11
N ILE A 274 -4.13 3.83 -14.62
CA ILE A 274 -4.69 3.49 -13.31
C ILE A 274 -5.92 2.61 -13.54
N CYS A 275 -5.83 1.36 -13.10
CA CYS A 275 -6.91 0.39 -13.16
C CYS A 275 -7.77 0.49 -11.91
N ILE A 276 -9.07 0.71 -12.06
CA ILE A 276 -10.05 0.69 -10.96
C ILE A 276 -10.68 -0.69 -10.94
N PRO A 277 -10.53 -1.48 -9.87
CA PRO A 277 -11.11 -2.83 -9.78
C PRO A 277 -12.62 -2.77 -9.52
N GLU A 278 -13.33 -3.88 -9.78
CA GLU A 278 -14.75 -4.02 -9.41
C GLU A 278 -14.97 -3.97 -7.90
N THR A 279 -14.01 -4.48 -7.12
CA THR A 279 -14.00 -4.37 -5.66
C THR A 279 -12.74 -3.67 -5.18
N THR A 280 -12.91 -2.72 -4.25
CA THR A 280 -11.80 -2.04 -3.57
C THR A 280 -11.25 -2.85 -2.39
N GLU A 281 -11.96 -3.91 -1.96
CA GLU A 281 -11.61 -4.81 -0.86
C GLU A 281 -10.56 -5.86 -1.30
N ALA A 282 -9.43 -5.37 -1.83
CA ALA A 282 -8.40 -6.22 -2.43
C ALA A 282 -7.79 -7.21 -1.44
N SER A 283 -7.65 -6.84 -0.16
CA SER A 283 -7.11 -7.74 0.87
C SER A 283 -8.03 -8.94 1.11
N ALA A 284 -9.33 -8.70 1.21
CA ALA A 284 -10.33 -9.77 1.36
C ALA A 284 -10.37 -10.66 0.11
N LEU A 285 -10.30 -10.05 -1.08
CA LEU A 285 -10.24 -10.80 -2.34
C LEU A 285 -8.97 -11.66 -2.42
N GLY A 286 -7.82 -11.14 -2.01
CA GLY A 286 -6.57 -11.90 -1.96
C GLY A 286 -6.63 -13.10 -1.02
N ALA A 287 -7.25 -12.92 0.16
CA ALA A 287 -7.50 -14.03 1.08
C ALA A 287 -8.42 -15.09 0.45
N ALA A 288 -9.49 -14.66 -0.25
CA ALA A 288 -10.38 -15.56 -0.98
C ALA A 288 -9.68 -16.29 -2.12
N ILE A 289 -8.77 -15.64 -2.86
CA ILE A 289 -7.94 -16.26 -3.89
C ILE A 289 -7.04 -17.34 -3.28
N ALA A 290 -6.38 -17.04 -2.14
CA ALA A 290 -5.54 -18.03 -1.46
C ALA A 290 -6.35 -19.24 -1.00
N ALA A 291 -7.55 -19.02 -0.46
CA ALA A 291 -8.47 -20.09 -0.08
C ALA A 291 -8.91 -20.92 -1.30
N ALA A 292 -9.31 -20.27 -2.41
CA ALA A 292 -9.76 -20.95 -3.63
C ALA A 292 -8.68 -21.86 -4.24
N VAL A 293 -7.42 -21.40 -4.23
CA VAL A 293 -6.29 -22.24 -4.66
C VAL A 293 -6.04 -23.38 -3.68
N GLY A 294 -6.10 -23.11 -2.38
CA GLY A 294 -5.86 -24.11 -1.34
C GLY A 294 -6.84 -25.28 -1.35
N VAL A 295 -8.09 -25.03 -1.76
CA VAL A 295 -9.11 -26.09 -1.88
C VAL A 295 -9.24 -26.66 -3.29
N GLY A 296 -8.37 -26.26 -4.23
CA GLY A 296 -8.34 -26.81 -5.59
C GLY A 296 -9.41 -26.27 -6.54
N LEU A 297 -10.09 -25.16 -6.21
CA LEU A 297 -11.04 -24.49 -7.14
C LEU A 297 -10.32 -23.85 -8.34
N HIS A 298 -9.06 -23.51 -8.16
CA HIS A 298 -8.16 -23.02 -9.21
C HIS A 298 -6.82 -23.74 -9.14
N THR A 299 -6.19 -23.93 -10.28
CA THR A 299 -4.95 -24.69 -10.42
C THR A 299 -3.70 -23.90 -9.98
N SER A 300 -3.79 -22.57 -9.95
CA SER A 300 -2.69 -21.68 -9.55
C SER A 300 -3.20 -20.31 -9.07
N PHE A 301 -2.35 -19.59 -8.33
CA PHE A 301 -2.63 -18.20 -7.93
C PHE A 301 -2.79 -17.28 -9.13
N SER A 302 -2.01 -17.47 -10.19
CA SER A 302 -2.11 -16.67 -11.41
C SER A 302 -3.45 -16.86 -12.12
N GLU A 303 -3.96 -18.09 -12.20
CA GLU A 303 -5.28 -18.38 -12.77
C GLU A 303 -6.38 -17.76 -11.89
N ALA A 304 -6.34 -18.01 -10.59
CA ALA A 304 -7.33 -17.51 -9.64
C ALA A 304 -7.39 -15.98 -9.63
N ALA A 305 -6.24 -15.32 -9.51
CA ALA A 305 -6.16 -13.87 -9.52
C ALA A 305 -6.72 -13.28 -10.84
N ARG A 306 -6.35 -13.83 -12.00
CA ARG A 306 -6.87 -13.38 -13.30
C ARG A 306 -8.38 -13.51 -13.41
N ARG A 307 -8.99 -14.57 -12.84
CA ARG A 307 -10.43 -14.81 -12.92
C ARG A 307 -11.24 -14.02 -11.89
N MET A 308 -10.68 -13.83 -10.70
CA MET A 308 -11.37 -13.22 -9.56
C MET A 308 -11.14 -11.71 -9.46
N SER A 309 -9.96 -11.20 -9.89
CA SER A 309 -9.63 -9.76 -9.84
C SER A 309 -10.02 -9.09 -11.16
N ARG A 310 -11.24 -8.54 -11.22
CA ARG A 310 -11.76 -7.88 -12.41
C ARG A 310 -11.51 -6.39 -12.37
N THR A 311 -11.21 -5.80 -13.53
CA THR A 311 -11.08 -4.36 -13.72
C THR A 311 -12.41 -3.78 -14.20
N LYS A 312 -12.91 -2.77 -13.50
CA LYS A 312 -14.13 -2.04 -13.81
C LYS A 312 -13.88 -0.91 -14.84
N GLU A 313 -12.78 -0.16 -14.63
CA GLU A 313 -12.45 1.03 -15.42
C GLU A 313 -10.94 1.17 -15.53
N ILE A 314 -10.46 1.72 -16.64
CA ILE A 314 -9.04 2.09 -16.81
C ILE A 314 -8.97 3.59 -17.10
N ILE A 315 -8.33 4.32 -16.20
CA ILE A 315 -8.05 5.74 -16.35
C ILE A 315 -6.69 5.88 -17.04
N LYS A 316 -6.69 6.47 -18.24
CA LYS A 316 -5.49 6.67 -19.03
C LYS A 316 -4.87 8.03 -18.73
N PRO A 317 -3.53 8.19 -18.80
CA PRO A 317 -2.88 9.48 -18.65
C PRO A 317 -3.21 10.41 -19.81
N ASP A 318 -3.44 11.69 -19.48
CA ASP A 318 -3.50 12.76 -20.48
C ASP A 318 -2.09 13.28 -20.77
N LEU A 319 -1.50 12.77 -21.82
CA LEU A 319 -0.12 13.09 -22.19
C LEU A 319 0.08 14.55 -22.68
N ARG A 320 -0.99 15.31 -22.92
CA ARG A 320 -0.90 16.75 -23.29
C ARG A 320 -0.21 17.56 -22.18
N HIS A 321 -0.31 17.13 -20.94
CA HIS A 321 0.30 17.78 -19.79
C HIS A 321 1.70 17.29 -19.44
N ARG A 322 2.22 16.24 -20.14
CA ARG A 322 3.47 15.55 -19.78
C ARG A 322 4.65 16.50 -19.56
N LYS A 323 4.92 17.40 -20.51
CA LYS A 323 6.05 18.34 -20.39
C LYS A 323 5.94 19.24 -19.17
N LYS A 324 4.74 19.73 -18.88
CA LYS A 324 4.49 20.57 -17.68
C LYS A 324 4.70 19.75 -16.41
N LEU A 325 4.16 18.54 -16.36
CA LEU A 325 4.28 17.64 -15.20
C LEU A 325 5.74 17.23 -14.93
N ASP A 326 6.54 17.00 -15.97
CA ASP A 326 7.97 16.71 -15.82
C ASP A 326 8.73 17.89 -15.21
N GLN A 327 8.40 19.13 -15.60
CA GLN A 327 8.98 20.33 -15.00
C GLN A 327 8.56 20.52 -13.55
N LEU A 328 7.27 20.33 -13.25
CA LEU A 328 6.74 20.39 -11.89
C LEU A 328 7.39 19.33 -10.98
N PHE A 329 7.56 18.11 -11.48
CA PHE A 329 8.19 17.03 -10.73
C PHE A 329 9.68 17.30 -10.50
N ALA A 330 10.40 17.87 -11.47
CA ALA A 330 11.79 18.27 -11.29
C ALA A 330 11.92 19.32 -10.17
N SER A 331 11.02 20.30 -10.12
CA SER A 331 10.95 21.27 -9.04
C SER A 331 10.60 20.63 -7.70
N TYR A 332 9.59 19.73 -7.68
CA TYR A 332 9.16 19.00 -6.48
C TYR A 332 10.33 18.24 -5.83
N LYS A 333 11.10 17.50 -6.62
CA LYS A 333 12.26 16.72 -6.13
C LYS A 333 13.32 17.57 -5.42
N ALA A 334 13.45 18.85 -5.76
CA ALA A 334 14.41 19.76 -5.15
C ALA A 334 13.92 20.36 -3.82
N LEU A 335 12.61 20.33 -3.52
CA LEU A 335 12.04 21.00 -2.36
C LEU A 335 12.51 20.38 -1.04
N TYR A 336 12.34 19.07 -0.86
CA TYR A 336 12.68 18.44 0.40
C TYR A 336 14.18 18.57 0.76
N PRO A 337 15.13 18.29 -0.13
CA PRO A 337 16.55 18.51 0.13
C PRO A 337 16.88 19.94 0.54
N SER A 338 16.19 20.94 -0.02
CA SER A 338 16.38 22.36 0.31
C SER A 338 15.82 22.72 1.68
N LEU A 339 14.67 22.14 2.07
CA LEU A 339 14.02 22.43 3.35
C LEU A 339 14.59 21.62 4.52
N ARG A 340 15.21 20.47 4.26
CA ARG A 340 15.70 19.55 5.28
C ARG A 340 16.69 20.22 6.25
N LYS A 341 17.58 21.09 5.76
CA LYS A 341 18.53 21.80 6.60
C LYS A 341 17.83 22.63 7.67
N HIS A 342 16.81 23.39 7.28
CA HIS A 342 16.03 24.21 8.22
C HIS A 342 15.23 23.36 9.22
N GLN A 343 14.71 22.23 8.79
CA GLN A 343 13.93 21.33 9.66
C GLN A 343 14.83 20.64 10.71
N ALA A 344 16.07 20.31 10.35
CA ALA A 344 17.05 19.70 11.28
C ALA A 344 17.61 20.69 12.33
N GLU A 345 17.65 21.98 12.00
CA GLU A 345 18.16 23.04 12.88
C GLU A 345 17.08 23.61 13.83
N SER A 346 15.80 23.26 13.62
CA SER A 346 14.69 23.67 14.48
C SER A 346 14.19 22.48 15.29
N PRO A 347 14.74 22.23 16.49
CA PRO A 347 14.20 21.19 17.37
C PRO A 347 12.76 21.54 17.77
N LEU A 348 11.85 20.62 17.54
CA LEU A 348 10.45 20.69 17.99
C LEU A 348 10.34 20.16 19.41
#